data_66b57e14f6a3030d665147be73ff00f4
#
_entry.id   66b57e14f6a3030d665147be73ff00f4
#
_cell.length_a   1.000
_cell.length_b   1.000
_cell.length_c   1.000
_cell.angle_alpha   90.00
_cell.angle_beta   90.00
_cell.angle_gamma   90.00
#
_symmetry.space_group_name_H-M   'P 1'
#
loop_
_entity.id
_entity.type
_entity.pdbx_description
1 polymer ?
#
loop_
_entity_poly.entity_id
_entity_poly.type
_entity_poly.pdbx_seq_one_letter_code
_entity_poly.pdbx_strand_id
1 'polypeptide(L)'
;MDYWNGLKIAEEFFNEYGKPMIDEKFPDYKDKIAAGLAGQGSECFGYDDAVSRDHDYAPGFCLWIPEFVNKKIGDDLQRAYDSLPVDEFLKKHKEEIGMEPGSSLMTGARKHRIGVHSIEEFYTERTGIAGFPEKTEDWIETPMMYLAEAVNGKVYTDPLGKFTAIREAWAGFYPDSLLKKKVAANCGMAGKTGQFNYERSIKRGDIQAAHDCCEEFIHKASAAIFLLNRTYMPYYKWRYRAMQDFTVCKEAVKLLGKLTQLNESKHEKKLELIESISMDIINELTSRTWSWGYSDYLLDHAKNIMTIIPDREIASWNVFVGED
;
A
#
# COMPACT_ATOMS: atom_id res chain seq x y z
N MET A 1 14.53 23.84 6.19
CA MET A 1 14.28 23.94 4.74
C MET A 1 13.46 22.73 4.36
N ASP A 2 12.31 22.95 3.73
CA ASP A 2 11.52 21.86 3.20
C ASP A 2 12.10 21.49 1.82
N TYR A 3 12.92 20.44 1.79
CA TYR A 3 13.42 19.88 0.54
C TYR A 3 12.28 19.26 -0.27
N TRP A 4 12.45 19.21 -1.60
CA TRP A 4 11.56 18.45 -2.46
C TRP A 4 11.51 16.98 -2.02
N ASN A 5 10.31 16.41 -1.99
CA ASN A 5 10.12 14.97 -1.81
C ASN A 5 10.42 14.21 -3.11
N GLY A 6 10.54 12.89 -3.03
CA GLY A 6 10.88 12.04 -4.16
C GLY A 6 9.92 12.15 -5.33
N LEU A 7 8.61 12.31 -5.09
CA LEU A 7 7.63 12.53 -6.16
C LEU A 7 7.88 13.83 -6.93
N LYS A 8 8.21 14.91 -6.21
CA LYS A 8 8.51 16.20 -6.82
C LYS A 8 9.82 16.17 -7.61
N ILE A 9 10.85 15.54 -7.03
CA ILE A 9 12.15 15.35 -7.71
C ILE A 9 11.98 14.59 -9.02
N ALA A 10 11.24 13.49 -8.99
CA ALA A 10 10.97 12.67 -10.17
C ALA A 10 10.18 13.41 -11.25
N GLU A 11 9.16 14.19 -10.85
CA GLU A 11 8.36 14.99 -11.76
C GLU A 11 9.18 16.09 -12.46
N GLU A 12 10.00 16.82 -11.71
CA GLU A 12 10.85 17.87 -12.28
C GLU A 12 11.94 17.28 -13.19
N PHE A 13 12.52 16.14 -12.80
CA PHE A 13 13.49 15.44 -13.64
C PHE A 13 12.85 14.94 -14.95
N PHE A 14 11.63 14.44 -14.90
CA PHE A 14 10.87 14.09 -16.10
C PHE A 14 10.60 15.31 -16.97
N ASN A 15 10.11 16.41 -16.40
CA ASN A 15 9.76 17.60 -17.14
C ASN A 15 10.98 18.23 -17.85
N GLU A 16 12.14 18.28 -17.17
CA GLU A 16 13.33 18.93 -17.71
C GLU A 16 14.08 18.07 -18.71
N TYR A 17 14.13 16.74 -18.52
CA TYR A 17 14.97 15.85 -19.31
C TYR A 17 14.20 14.69 -19.96
N GLY A 18 13.28 14.08 -19.26
CA GLY A 18 12.54 12.90 -19.74
C GLY A 18 11.63 13.24 -20.92
N LYS A 19 10.79 14.28 -20.75
CA LYS A 19 9.85 14.70 -21.79
C LYS A 19 10.57 15.21 -23.06
N PRO A 20 11.58 16.08 -22.99
CA PRO A 20 12.37 16.45 -24.19
C PRO A 20 13.03 15.26 -24.88
N MET A 21 13.58 14.31 -24.12
CA MET A 21 14.19 13.11 -24.68
C MET A 21 13.18 12.27 -25.47
N ILE A 22 11.95 12.10 -24.95
CA ILE A 22 10.87 11.40 -25.65
C ILE A 22 10.47 12.14 -26.93
N ASP A 23 10.24 13.46 -26.84
CA ASP A 23 9.82 14.30 -27.98
C ASP A 23 10.85 14.30 -29.11
N GLU A 24 12.15 14.30 -28.78
CA GLU A 24 13.26 14.34 -29.75
C GLU A 24 13.57 12.97 -30.35
N LYS A 25 13.73 11.93 -29.49
CA LYS A 25 14.25 10.63 -29.91
C LYS A 25 13.15 9.62 -30.29
N PHE A 26 11.92 9.80 -29.79
CA PHE A 26 10.80 8.86 -30.00
C PHE A 26 9.50 9.56 -30.47
N PRO A 27 9.56 10.48 -31.45
CA PRO A 27 8.39 11.26 -31.87
C PRO A 27 7.20 10.39 -32.35
N ASP A 28 7.48 9.25 -33.00
CA ASP A 28 6.47 8.31 -33.51
C ASP A 28 5.80 7.48 -32.42
N TYR A 29 6.33 7.51 -31.19
CA TYR A 29 5.87 6.70 -30.06
C TYR A 29 5.44 7.53 -28.85
N LYS A 30 5.66 8.86 -28.85
CA LYS A 30 5.35 9.74 -27.71
C LYS A 30 3.92 9.60 -27.21
N ASP A 31 2.96 9.39 -28.12
CA ASP A 31 1.56 9.20 -27.77
C ASP A 31 1.24 7.80 -27.18
N LYS A 32 2.25 6.95 -27.01
CA LYS A 32 2.13 5.60 -26.44
C LYS A 32 2.99 5.40 -25.19
N ILE A 33 3.67 6.47 -24.74
CA ILE A 33 4.55 6.43 -23.57
C ILE A 33 3.87 7.17 -22.44
N ALA A 34 3.49 6.44 -21.41
CA ALA A 34 3.08 7.01 -20.12
C ALA A 34 4.30 7.25 -19.24
N ALA A 35 4.27 8.26 -18.39
CA ALA A 35 5.34 8.56 -17.45
C ALA A 35 4.81 8.94 -16.08
N GLY A 36 5.56 8.59 -15.05
CA GLY A 36 5.21 8.88 -13.66
C GLY A 36 6.21 8.26 -12.67
N LEU A 37 5.83 8.23 -11.42
CA LEU A 37 6.52 7.45 -10.39
C LEU A 37 5.47 6.72 -9.55
N ALA A 38 5.51 5.39 -9.55
CA ALA A 38 4.60 4.53 -8.79
C ALA A 38 5.26 3.18 -8.49
N GLY A 39 4.71 2.45 -7.53
CA GLY A 39 5.19 1.13 -7.15
C GLY A 39 5.92 1.11 -5.82
N GLN A 40 7.00 0.35 -5.75
CA GLN A 40 7.78 0.16 -4.54
C GLN A 40 8.66 1.38 -4.23
N GLY A 41 8.71 1.78 -2.96
CA GLY A 41 9.55 2.85 -2.45
C GLY A 41 8.80 3.86 -1.60
N SER A 42 9.48 4.45 -0.60
CA SER A 42 8.89 5.48 0.26
C SER A 42 8.43 6.70 -0.52
N GLU A 43 9.16 7.07 -1.54
CA GLU A 43 8.87 8.19 -2.41
C GLU A 43 7.54 7.99 -3.18
N CYS A 44 7.21 6.76 -3.58
CA CYS A 44 5.95 6.46 -4.26
C CYS A 44 4.72 6.65 -3.35
N PHE A 45 4.91 6.55 -2.02
CA PHE A 45 3.87 6.83 -1.03
C PHE A 45 3.92 8.26 -0.48
N GLY A 46 4.93 9.07 -0.84
CA GLY A 46 5.18 10.37 -0.25
C GLY A 46 5.63 10.29 1.22
N TYR A 47 6.25 9.17 1.61
CA TYR A 47 6.74 8.89 2.96
C TYR A 47 8.26 9.03 3.09
N ASP A 48 8.92 9.48 2.04
CA ASP A 48 10.36 9.73 2.07
C ASP A 48 10.72 10.87 3.04
N ASP A 49 11.83 10.68 3.74
CA ASP A 49 12.38 11.60 4.74
C ASP A 49 13.92 11.59 4.69
N ALA A 50 14.58 12.24 5.66
CA ALA A 50 16.03 12.30 5.70
C ALA A 50 16.70 10.93 5.81
N VAL A 51 16.04 9.95 6.44
CA VAL A 51 16.57 8.58 6.59
C VAL A 51 16.43 7.81 5.27
N SER A 52 15.33 8.03 4.52
CA SER A 52 15.12 7.36 3.22
C SER A 52 16.13 7.76 2.16
N ARG A 53 16.87 8.85 2.37
CA ARG A 53 17.84 9.40 1.42
C ARG A 53 19.23 8.81 1.53
N ASP A 54 19.46 7.91 2.48
CA ASP A 54 20.78 7.31 2.74
C ASP A 54 21.18 6.25 1.69
N HIS A 55 20.20 5.64 1.02
CA HIS A 55 20.43 4.66 -0.06
C HIS A 55 19.24 4.59 -1.02
N ASP A 56 19.51 4.20 -2.27
CA ASP A 56 18.50 4.04 -3.33
C ASP A 56 17.62 5.28 -3.57
N TYR A 57 18.11 6.46 -3.28
CA TYR A 57 17.43 7.73 -3.48
C TYR A 57 18.18 8.58 -4.53
N ALA A 58 17.54 8.84 -5.66
CA ALA A 58 18.08 9.65 -6.74
C ALA A 58 16.93 10.14 -7.64
N PRO A 59 17.15 11.18 -8.47
CA PRO A 59 16.22 11.52 -9.53
C PRO A 59 15.97 10.31 -10.45
N GLY A 60 14.68 10.05 -10.72
CA GLY A 60 14.29 8.93 -11.57
C GLY A 60 12.77 8.81 -11.63
N PHE A 61 12.27 8.28 -12.73
CA PHE A 61 10.85 8.09 -13.01
C PHE A 61 10.65 6.79 -13.79
N CYS A 62 9.39 6.35 -13.90
CA CYS A 62 9.00 5.22 -14.74
C CYS A 62 8.48 5.72 -16.08
N LEU A 63 8.76 4.94 -17.13
CA LEU A 63 8.14 5.05 -18.45
C LEU A 63 7.38 3.75 -18.69
N TRP A 64 6.05 3.84 -18.85
CA TRP A 64 5.20 2.68 -19.08
C TRP A 64 4.69 2.68 -20.51
N ILE A 65 4.97 1.58 -21.23
CA ILE A 65 4.56 1.39 -22.63
C ILE A 65 3.82 0.07 -22.80
N PRO A 66 2.85 -0.03 -23.74
CA PRO A 66 2.23 -1.31 -24.03
C PRO A 66 3.25 -2.35 -24.48
N GLU A 67 3.04 -3.61 -24.15
CA GLU A 67 3.97 -4.72 -24.46
C GLU A 67 4.35 -4.79 -25.95
N PHE A 68 3.43 -4.52 -26.85
CA PHE A 68 3.71 -4.51 -28.30
C PHE A 68 4.63 -3.34 -28.73
N VAL A 69 4.66 -2.25 -27.96
CA VAL A 69 5.61 -1.13 -28.15
C VAL A 69 6.94 -1.48 -27.51
N ASN A 70 6.91 -2.07 -26.32
CA ASN A 70 8.11 -2.50 -25.59
C ASN A 70 8.99 -3.43 -26.45
N LYS A 71 8.39 -4.39 -27.13
CA LYS A 71 9.10 -5.28 -28.09
C LYS A 71 9.79 -4.55 -29.26
N LYS A 72 9.40 -3.32 -29.57
CA LYS A 72 9.95 -2.55 -30.70
C LYS A 72 11.02 -1.56 -30.27
N ILE A 73 10.80 -0.85 -29.19
CA ILE A 73 11.64 0.29 -28.77
C ILE A 73 12.10 0.21 -27.32
N GLY A 74 11.69 -0.79 -26.53
CA GLY A 74 11.97 -0.85 -25.09
C GLY A 74 13.46 -0.69 -24.76
N ASP A 75 14.31 -1.46 -25.41
CA ASP A 75 15.77 -1.39 -25.22
C ASP A 75 16.36 -0.04 -25.63
N ASP A 76 15.89 0.55 -26.74
CA ASP A 76 16.35 1.86 -27.20
C ASP A 76 15.90 2.96 -26.26
N LEU A 77 14.67 2.90 -25.79
CA LEU A 77 14.11 3.83 -24.83
C LEU A 77 14.82 3.74 -23.48
N GLN A 78 15.14 2.51 -23.01
CA GLN A 78 15.90 2.31 -21.77
C GLN A 78 17.33 2.88 -21.91
N ARG A 79 18.02 2.65 -23.05
CA ARG A 79 19.34 3.26 -23.27
C ARG A 79 19.28 4.79 -23.29
N ALA A 80 18.25 5.38 -23.88
CA ALA A 80 18.05 6.81 -23.87
C ALA A 80 17.77 7.34 -22.43
N TYR A 81 16.96 6.62 -21.67
CA TYR A 81 16.70 6.92 -20.25
C TYR A 81 17.99 6.86 -19.42
N ASP A 82 18.79 5.83 -19.56
CA ASP A 82 20.04 5.65 -18.81
C ASP A 82 21.09 6.75 -19.13
N SER A 83 20.95 7.43 -20.27
CA SER A 83 21.81 8.54 -20.67
C SER A 83 21.39 9.90 -20.12
N LEU A 84 20.28 9.99 -19.36
CA LEU A 84 19.79 11.25 -18.81
C LEU A 84 20.80 11.83 -17.79
N PRO A 85 21.02 13.16 -17.79
CA PRO A 85 22.09 13.80 -17.03
C PRO A 85 21.70 14.05 -15.56
N VAL A 86 21.62 12.99 -14.75
CA VAL A 86 21.26 13.04 -13.32
C VAL A 86 22.12 14.00 -12.52
N ASP A 87 23.45 13.99 -12.73
CA ASP A 87 24.37 14.87 -12.01
C ASP A 87 24.20 16.36 -12.35
N GLU A 88 23.84 16.66 -13.59
CA GLU A 88 23.54 18.03 -14.02
C GLU A 88 22.25 18.54 -13.33
N PHE A 89 21.21 17.71 -13.30
CA PHE A 89 19.99 18.02 -12.60
C PHE A 89 20.21 18.24 -11.09
N LEU A 90 21.00 17.38 -10.43
CA LEU A 90 21.35 17.54 -9.02
C LEU A 90 22.15 18.80 -8.74
N LYS A 91 23.08 19.19 -9.64
CA LYS A 91 23.82 20.47 -9.53
C LYS A 91 22.91 21.67 -9.63
N LYS A 92 21.96 21.64 -10.59
CA LYS A 92 21.01 22.72 -10.84
C LYS A 92 20.05 22.95 -9.67
N HIS A 93 19.58 21.85 -9.05
CA HIS A 93 18.55 21.87 -7.99
C HIS A 93 19.10 21.48 -6.61
N LYS A 94 20.39 21.76 -6.35
CA LYS A 94 21.06 21.36 -5.12
C LYS A 94 20.38 21.90 -3.86
N GLU A 95 19.92 23.14 -3.89
CA GLU A 95 19.30 23.80 -2.73
C GLU A 95 17.92 23.23 -2.43
N GLU A 96 17.16 22.87 -3.47
CA GLU A 96 15.81 22.31 -3.34
C GLU A 96 15.81 20.82 -2.98
N ILE A 97 16.79 20.07 -3.49
CA ILE A 97 16.89 18.61 -3.27
C ILE A 97 17.71 18.29 -2.02
N GLY A 98 18.77 19.06 -1.74
CA GLY A 98 19.65 18.80 -0.59
C GLY A 98 20.57 17.58 -0.80
N MET A 99 20.89 17.24 -2.05
CA MET A 99 21.81 16.15 -2.42
C MET A 99 22.98 16.66 -3.25
N GLU A 100 24.15 16.05 -3.06
CA GLU A 100 25.34 16.36 -3.87
C GLU A 100 25.37 15.48 -5.14
N PRO A 101 25.88 15.99 -6.26
CA PRO A 101 26.17 15.18 -7.43
C PRO A 101 27.10 14.02 -7.10
N GLY A 102 26.85 12.84 -7.66
CA GLY A 102 27.61 11.63 -7.39
C GLY A 102 27.29 10.97 -6.02
N SER A 103 26.40 11.56 -5.20
CA SER A 103 25.99 10.97 -3.92
C SER A 103 24.89 9.90 -4.09
N SER A 104 24.31 9.76 -5.26
CA SER A 104 23.26 8.79 -5.51
C SER A 104 23.81 7.36 -5.51
N LEU A 105 23.66 6.67 -4.39
CA LEU A 105 23.93 5.24 -4.29
C LEU A 105 22.76 4.46 -4.91
N MET A 106 22.77 4.31 -6.23
CA MET A 106 21.78 3.47 -6.91
C MET A 106 22.21 2.01 -6.84
N THR A 107 21.50 1.22 -6.04
CA THR A 107 21.67 -0.24 -6.08
C THR A 107 20.94 -0.84 -7.28
N GLY A 108 21.24 -2.12 -7.59
CA GLY A 108 20.52 -2.85 -8.62
C GLY A 108 18.99 -2.90 -8.38
N ALA A 109 18.55 -2.91 -7.12
CA ALA A 109 17.15 -2.92 -6.75
C ALA A 109 16.39 -1.66 -7.23
N ARG A 110 17.00 -0.47 -7.16
CA ARG A 110 16.37 0.74 -7.67
C ARG A 110 16.25 0.74 -9.19
N LYS A 111 17.25 0.23 -9.89
CA LYS A 111 17.23 0.13 -11.36
C LYS A 111 16.05 -0.68 -11.90
N HIS A 112 15.55 -1.64 -11.12
CA HIS A 112 14.35 -2.40 -11.47
C HIS A 112 13.03 -1.69 -11.13
N ARG A 113 13.06 -0.61 -10.34
CA ARG A 113 11.86 0.13 -9.92
C ARG A 113 11.55 1.34 -10.79
N ILE A 114 12.54 1.88 -11.49
CA ILE A 114 12.44 3.04 -12.37
C ILE A 114 12.95 2.69 -13.77
N GLY A 115 12.71 3.55 -14.74
CA GLY A 115 13.07 3.31 -16.14
C GLY A 115 11.89 2.78 -16.93
N VAL A 116 12.18 1.97 -17.95
CA VAL A 116 11.19 1.49 -18.92
C VAL A 116 10.60 0.16 -18.47
N HIS A 117 9.28 0.09 -18.42
CA HIS A 117 8.51 -1.12 -18.13
C HIS A 117 7.39 -1.30 -19.15
N SER A 118 7.02 -2.54 -19.47
CA SER A 118 5.73 -2.71 -20.09
C SER A 118 4.61 -2.47 -19.05
N ILE A 119 3.46 -1.94 -19.52
CA ILE A 119 2.29 -1.74 -18.65
C ILE A 119 1.86 -3.07 -18.06
N GLU A 120 1.86 -4.10 -18.88
CA GLU A 120 1.48 -5.46 -18.54
C GLU A 120 2.40 -6.07 -17.47
N GLU A 121 3.71 -5.89 -17.60
CA GLU A 121 4.70 -6.36 -16.62
C GLU A 121 4.53 -5.63 -15.27
N PHE A 122 4.40 -4.30 -15.28
CA PHE A 122 4.21 -3.50 -14.07
C PHE A 122 3.04 -4.00 -13.23
N TYR A 123 1.90 -4.32 -13.86
CA TYR A 123 0.73 -4.83 -13.14
C TYR A 123 0.88 -6.31 -12.78
N THR A 124 1.42 -7.15 -13.66
CA THR A 124 1.65 -8.57 -13.37
C THR A 124 2.54 -8.78 -12.14
N GLU A 125 3.61 -8.01 -11.99
CA GLU A 125 4.50 -8.09 -10.82
C GLU A 125 3.80 -7.77 -9.50
N ARG A 126 2.78 -6.91 -9.53
CA ARG A 126 2.08 -6.43 -8.32
C ARG A 126 0.77 -7.13 -8.06
N THR A 127 0.05 -7.48 -9.09
CA THR A 127 -1.32 -8.01 -8.95
C THR A 127 -1.47 -9.44 -9.44
N GLY A 128 -0.41 -10.01 -10.03
CA GLY A 128 -0.47 -11.32 -10.67
C GLY A 128 -1.13 -11.33 -12.05
N ILE A 129 -1.75 -10.22 -12.49
CA ILE A 129 -2.43 -10.11 -13.77
C ILE A 129 -2.00 -8.86 -14.55
N ALA A 130 -2.01 -8.96 -15.88
CA ALA A 130 -1.44 -7.93 -16.77
C ALA A 130 -2.34 -6.69 -17.00
N GLY A 131 -3.49 -6.59 -16.32
CA GLY A 131 -4.49 -5.56 -16.62
C GLY A 131 -5.55 -5.37 -15.57
N PHE A 132 -6.81 -5.34 -16.02
CA PHE A 132 -7.96 -5.08 -15.18
C PHE A 132 -8.30 -6.27 -14.29
N PRO A 133 -8.75 -6.06 -13.03
CA PRO A 133 -9.36 -7.12 -12.24
C PRO A 133 -10.71 -7.49 -12.84
N GLU A 134 -10.94 -8.77 -13.16
CA GLU A 134 -12.16 -9.24 -13.81
C GLU A 134 -13.03 -10.09 -12.88
N LYS A 135 -12.41 -10.77 -11.91
CA LYS A 135 -13.07 -11.73 -11.03
C LYS A 135 -12.57 -11.60 -9.57
N THR A 136 -13.30 -12.20 -8.66
CA THR A 136 -13.04 -12.12 -7.20
C THR A 136 -11.64 -12.62 -6.83
N GLU A 137 -11.16 -13.68 -7.48
CA GLU A 137 -9.87 -14.28 -7.25
C GLU A 137 -8.72 -13.31 -7.51
N ASP A 138 -8.85 -12.45 -8.51
CA ASP A 138 -7.84 -11.43 -8.85
C ASP A 138 -7.54 -10.50 -7.68
N TRP A 139 -8.53 -10.29 -6.82
CA TRP A 139 -8.43 -9.43 -5.66
C TRP A 139 -8.00 -10.16 -4.38
N ILE A 140 -8.49 -11.39 -4.16
CA ILE A 140 -8.30 -12.07 -2.89
C ILE A 140 -6.92 -12.68 -2.77
N GLU A 141 -6.33 -13.09 -3.88
CA GLU A 141 -5.00 -13.71 -3.93
C GLU A 141 -3.86 -12.68 -3.86
N THR A 142 -4.17 -11.39 -4.08
CA THR A 142 -3.16 -10.32 -4.05
C THR A 142 -3.09 -9.68 -2.67
N PRO A 143 -1.95 -9.75 -1.96
CA PRO A 143 -1.75 -9.04 -0.70
C PRO A 143 -1.98 -7.54 -0.83
N MET A 144 -2.60 -6.92 0.20
CA MET A 144 -2.93 -5.49 0.17
C MET A 144 -1.72 -4.59 -0.12
N MET A 145 -0.52 -4.95 0.33
CA MET A 145 0.67 -4.14 0.11
C MET A 145 1.02 -3.99 -1.38
N TYR A 146 0.80 -5.02 -2.18
CA TYR A 146 1.04 -4.96 -3.62
C TYR A 146 -0.06 -4.19 -4.36
N LEU A 147 -1.32 -4.30 -3.89
CA LEU A 147 -2.40 -3.44 -4.37
C LEU A 147 -2.12 -1.97 -4.06
N ALA A 148 -1.59 -1.66 -2.86
CA ALA A 148 -1.15 -0.32 -2.52
C ALA A 148 -0.06 0.20 -3.47
N GLU A 149 0.91 -0.64 -3.86
CA GLU A 149 1.95 -0.29 -4.83
C GLU A 149 1.43 -0.13 -6.27
N ALA A 150 0.38 -0.88 -6.63
CA ALA A 150 -0.24 -0.78 -7.96
C ALA A 150 -0.99 0.54 -8.17
N VAL A 151 -1.42 1.21 -7.09
CA VAL A 151 -2.26 2.41 -7.15
C VAL A 151 -1.65 3.67 -6.53
N ASN A 152 -0.45 3.59 -5.97
CA ASN A 152 0.24 4.73 -5.34
C ASN A 152 0.90 5.66 -6.37
N GLY A 153 1.62 6.64 -5.87
CA GLY A 153 2.45 7.52 -6.67
C GLY A 153 1.68 8.52 -7.53
N LYS A 154 2.33 8.98 -8.60
CA LYS A 154 1.79 10.02 -9.48
C LYS A 154 2.08 9.69 -10.94
N VAL A 155 1.07 9.81 -11.78
CA VAL A 155 1.19 9.77 -13.24
C VAL A 155 1.33 11.19 -13.75
N TYR A 156 2.37 11.49 -14.53
CA TYR A 156 2.63 12.82 -15.09
C TYR A 156 1.96 12.98 -16.45
N THR A 157 2.00 11.93 -17.27
CA THR A 157 1.38 11.88 -18.59
C THR A 157 1.01 10.44 -18.93
N ASP A 158 -0.12 10.25 -19.59
CA ASP A 158 -0.56 8.98 -20.18
C ASP A 158 -1.44 9.26 -21.40
N PRO A 159 -0.82 9.60 -22.54
CA PRO A 159 -1.58 10.00 -23.74
C PRO A 159 -2.53 8.92 -24.25
N LEU A 160 -2.16 7.64 -24.09
CA LEU A 160 -2.99 6.50 -24.48
C LEU A 160 -4.10 6.20 -23.47
N GLY A 161 -3.96 6.67 -22.22
CA GLY A 161 -4.90 6.42 -21.12
C GLY A 161 -4.89 4.98 -20.58
N LYS A 162 -4.06 4.09 -21.12
CA LYS A 162 -4.09 2.65 -20.77
C LYS A 162 -3.59 2.39 -19.36
N PHE A 163 -2.46 2.98 -18.97
CA PHE A 163 -1.92 2.81 -17.62
C PHE A 163 -2.89 3.36 -16.57
N THR A 164 -3.39 4.58 -16.80
CA THR A 164 -4.34 5.25 -15.91
C THR A 164 -5.64 4.45 -15.75
N ALA A 165 -6.19 3.94 -16.85
CA ALA A 165 -7.43 3.16 -16.80
C ALA A 165 -7.30 1.88 -15.95
N ILE A 166 -6.19 1.14 -16.08
CA ILE A 166 -5.93 -0.04 -15.25
C ILE A 166 -5.73 0.37 -13.78
N ARG A 167 -4.95 1.45 -13.54
CA ARG A 167 -4.74 1.99 -12.20
C ARG A 167 -6.04 2.37 -11.50
N GLU A 168 -6.93 3.05 -12.20
CA GLU A 168 -8.24 3.45 -11.67
C GLU A 168 -9.14 2.26 -11.37
N ALA A 169 -9.10 1.20 -12.18
CA ALA A 169 -9.84 -0.02 -11.91
C ALA A 169 -9.40 -0.67 -10.59
N TRP A 170 -8.08 -0.79 -10.34
CA TRP A 170 -7.56 -1.27 -9.06
C TRP A 170 -7.84 -0.28 -7.92
N ALA A 171 -7.71 1.03 -8.14
CA ALA A 171 -8.01 2.07 -7.16
C ALA A 171 -9.51 2.13 -6.77
N GLY A 172 -10.40 1.60 -7.61
CA GLY A 172 -11.82 1.41 -7.30
C GLY A 172 -12.08 0.59 -6.05
N PHE A 173 -11.07 -0.10 -5.57
CA PHE A 173 -11.05 -0.90 -4.36
C PHE A 173 -11.85 -2.21 -4.49
N TYR A 174 -11.86 -3.02 -3.43
CA TYR A 174 -12.55 -4.31 -3.42
C TYR A 174 -14.05 -4.18 -3.73
N PRO A 175 -14.64 -5.11 -4.52
CA PRO A 175 -16.10 -5.25 -4.62
C PRO A 175 -16.74 -5.40 -3.25
N ASP A 176 -17.97 -4.90 -3.08
CA ASP A 176 -18.64 -4.78 -1.78
C ASP A 176 -18.71 -6.10 -0.99
N SER A 177 -19.05 -7.20 -1.66
CA SER A 177 -19.09 -8.53 -1.01
C SER A 177 -17.72 -8.96 -0.50
N LEU A 178 -16.67 -8.74 -1.28
CA LEU A 178 -15.31 -9.09 -0.89
C LEU A 178 -14.77 -8.15 0.19
N LEU A 179 -15.07 -6.86 0.12
CA LEU A 179 -14.72 -5.90 1.18
C LEU A 179 -15.29 -6.34 2.52
N LYS A 180 -16.59 -6.64 2.57
CA LYS A 180 -17.24 -7.15 3.80
C LYS A 180 -16.59 -8.43 4.29
N LYS A 181 -16.27 -9.35 3.37
CA LYS A 181 -15.59 -10.61 3.69
C LYS A 181 -14.23 -10.40 4.32
N LYS A 182 -13.39 -9.54 3.73
CA LYS A 182 -12.06 -9.22 4.27
C LYS A 182 -12.16 -8.50 5.62
N VAL A 183 -13.10 -7.58 5.80
CA VAL A 183 -13.37 -6.95 7.12
C VAL A 183 -13.77 -8.00 8.15
N ALA A 184 -14.69 -8.91 7.81
CA ALA A 184 -15.09 -9.99 8.71
C ALA A 184 -13.90 -10.88 9.09
N ALA A 185 -13.05 -11.27 8.14
CA ALA A 185 -11.90 -12.13 8.39
C ALA A 185 -10.90 -11.46 9.35
N ASN A 186 -10.53 -10.21 9.08
CA ASN A 186 -9.57 -9.49 9.91
C ASN A 186 -10.15 -9.16 11.30
N CYS A 187 -11.43 -8.78 11.43
CA CYS A 187 -12.10 -8.60 12.72
C CYS A 187 -12.18 -9.91 13.51
N GLY A 188 -12.50 -11.04 12.83
CA GLY A 188 -12.57 -12.35 13.47
C GLY A 188 -11.22 -12.79 14.02
N MET A 189 -10.14 -12.60 13.25
CA MET A 189 -8.78 -12.91 13.70
C MET A 189 -8.30 -11.97 14.80
N ALA A 190 -8.58 -10.67 14.70
CA ALA A 190 -8.26 -9.72 15.77
C ALA A 190 -8.95 -10.12 17.11
N GLY A 191 -10.24 -10.46 17.07
CA GLY A 191 -10.95 -10.96 18.25
C GLY A 191 -10.32 -12.23 18.81
N LYS A 192 -10.00 -13.20 17.95
CA LYS A 192 -9.40 -14.47 18.37
C LYS A 192 -8.01 -14.28 18.98
N THR A 193 -7.17 -13.46 18.41
CA THR A 193 -5.80 -13.25 18.86
C THR A 193 -5.74 -12.30 20.07
N GLY A 194 -6.32 -11.12 19.98
CA GLY A 194 -6.27 -10.11 21.04
C GLY A 194 -7.20 -10.41 22.22
N GLN A 195 -8.51 -10.47 21.96
CA GLN A 195 -9.50 -10.57 23.03
C GLN A 195 -9.57 -11.96 23.69
N PHE A 196 -9.22 -13.04 22.94
CA PHE A 196 -9.34 -14.39 23.49
C PHE A 196 -8.00 -15.01 23.84
N ASN A 197 -7.05 -15.11 22.89
CA ASN A 197 -5.82 -15.87 23.10
C ASN A 197 -4.77 -15.11 23.91
N TYR A 198 -4.66 -13.80 23.80
CA TYR A 198 -3.67 -13.00 24.54
C TYR A 198 -3.80 -13.21 26.06
N GLU A 199 -4.98 -13.00 26.64
CA GLU A 199 -5.21 -13.18 28.06
C GLU A 199 -4.95 -14.62 28.53
N ARG A 200 -5.35 -15.59 27.72
CA ARG A 200 -5.12 -17.02 28.02
C ARG A 200 -3.64 -17.39 28.04
N SER A 201 -2.86 -16.80 27.14
CA SER A 201 -1.39 -17.02 27.12
C SER A 201 -0.73 -16.39 28.34
N ILE A 202 -1.14 -15.20 28.76
CA ILE A 202 -0.70 -14.58 30.01
C ILE A 202 -1.03 -15.48 31.23
N LYS A 203 -2.27 -15.96 31.33
CA LYS A 203 -2.71 -16.84 32.43
C LYS A 203 -1.94 -18.17 32.51
N ARG A 204 -1.38 -18.65 31.39
CA ARG A 204 -0.52 -19.84 31.33
C ARG A 204 0.95 -19.56 31.65
N GLY A 205 1.33 -18.29 31.75
CA GLY A 205 2.72 -17.88 31.88
C GLY A 205 3.51 -17.99 30.56
N ASP A 206 2.84 -18.18 29.44
CA ASP A 206 3.47 -18.27 28.13
C ASP A 206 3.57 -16.86 27.51
N ILE A 207 4.64 -16.18 27.89
CA ILE A 207 4.88 -14.78 27.50
C ILE A 207 5.16 -14.64 26.00
N GLN A 208 5.82 -15.65 25.38
CA GLN A 208 6.09 -15.64 23.95
C GLN A 208 4.79 -15.73 23.15
N ALA A 209 3.92 -16.67 23.49
CA ALA A 209 2.63 -16.80 22.84
C ALA A 209 1.73 -15.56 23.06
N ALA A 210 1.84 -14.90 24.22
CA ALA A 210 1.12 -13.65 24.46
C ALA A 210 1.64 -12.53 23.56
N HIS A 211 2.97 -12.41 23.39
CA HIS A 211 3.56 -11.46 22.47
C HIS A 211 3.08 -11.67 21.03
N ASP A 212 3.17 -12.89 20.53
CA ASP A 212 2.73 -13.25 19.18
C ASP A 212 1.22 -12.94 18.97
N CYS A 213 0.38 -13.25 19.97
CA CYS A 213 -1.04 -12.90 19.93
C CYS A 213 -1.29 -11.38 19.85
N CYS A 214 -0.50 -10.58 20.58
CA CYS A 214 -0.60 -9.13 20.57
C CYS A 214 -0.18 -8.54 19.21
N GLU A 215 0.94 -9.01 18.65
CA GLU A 215 1.42 -8.57 17.32
C GLU A 215 0.42 -8.91 16.22
N GLU A 216 -0.13 -10.12 16.25
CA GLU A 216 -1.16 -10.53 15.31
C GLU A 216 -2.44 -9.71 15.46
N PHE A 217 -2.88 -9.40 16.68
CA PHE A 217 -4.00 -8.48 16.93
C PHE A 217 -3.74 -7.10 16.29
N ILE A 218 -2.56 -6.53 16.53
CA ILE A 218 -2.18 -5.22 15.97
C ILE A 218 -2.25 -5.26 14.43
N HIS A 219 -1.76 -6.34 13.82
CA HIS A 219 -1.81 -6.51 12.37
C HIS A 219 -3.26 -6.57 11.85
N LYS A 220 -4.07 -7.48 12.40
CA LYS A 220 -5.45 -7.70 11.94
C LYS A 220 -6.38 -6.52 12.22
N ALA A 221 -6.26 -5.89 13.39
CA ALA A 221 -7.00 -4.66 13.70
C ALA A 221 -6.61 -3.52 12.73
N SER A 222 -5.31 -3.37 12.44
CA SER A 222 -4.86 -2.40 11.43
C SER A 222 -5.46 -2.71 10.06
N ALA A 223 -5.40 -3.96 9.58
CA ALA A 223 -5.96 -4.36 8.30
C ALA A 223 -7.47 -4.06 8.22
N ALA A 224 -8.24 -4.36 9.27
CA ALA A 224 -9.66 -4.01 9.35
C ALA A 224 -9.89 -2.49 9.24
N ILE A 225 -9.07 -1.68 9.93
CA ILE A 225 -9.15 -0.21 9.87
C ILE A 225 -8.82 0.32 8.47
N PHE A 226 -7.79 -0.22 7.79
CA PHE A 226 -7.49 0.12 6.40
C PHE A 226 -8.67 -0.18 5.46
N LEU A 227 -9.26 -1.36 5.57
CA LEU A 227 -10.43 -1.77 4.79
C LEU A 227 -11.63 -0.84 5.03
N LEU A 228 -11.90 -0.47 6.29
CA LEU A 228 -12.96 0.47 6.66
C LEU A 228 -12.71 1.88 6.12
N ASN A 229 -11.47 2.30 5.95
CA ASN A 229 -11.09 3.56 5.30
C ASN A 229 -10.94 3.43 3.76
N ARG A 230 -11.26 2.27 3.17
CA ARG A 230 -11.12 1.99 1.72
C ARG A 230 -9.73 2.34 1.19
N THR A 231 -8.71 1.97 1.93
CA THR A 231 -7.31 2.19 1.60
C THR A 231 -6.56 0.86 1.68
N TYR A 232 -5.73 0.55 0.71
CA TYR A 232 -4.88 -0.64 0.77
C TYR A 232 -3.77 -0.44 1.80
N MET A 233 -3.59 -1.43 2.68
CA MET A 233 -2.55 -1.40 3.69
C MET A 233 -1.16 -1.55 3.02
N PRO A 234 -0.26 -0.57 3.17
CA PRO A 234 1.08 -0.67 2.59
C PRO A 234 1.96 -1.63 3.38
N TYR A 235 3.18 -1.84 2.89
CA TYR A 235 4.22 -2.60 3.58
C TYR A 235 4.35 -2.19 5.05
N TYR A 236 4.59 -3.14 5.96
CA TYR A 236 4.44 -2.98 7.42
C TYR A 236 5.14 -1.74 8.00
N LYS A 237 6.33 -1.34 7.49
CA LYS A 237 7.06 -0.18 7.99
C LYS A 237 6.36 1.16 7.77
N TRP A 238 5.42 1.21 6.81
CA TRP A 238 4.63 2.41 6.48
C TRP A 238 3.22 2.38 7.05
N ARG A 239 2.79 1.23 7.57
CA ARG A 239 1.42 0.99 8.05
C ARG A 239 0.94 2.07 9.02
N TYR A 240 1.70 2.33 10.09
CA TYR A 240 1.30 3.30 11.09
C TYR A 240 1.28 4.74 10.53
N ARG A 241 2.26 5.10 9.72
CA ARG A 241 2.30 6.41 9.06
C ARG A 241 1.10 6.64 8.15
N ALA A 242 0.72 5.64 7.37
CA ALA A 242 -0.43 5.71 6.47
C ALA A 242 -1.78 5.88 7.20
N MET A 243 -1.89 5.41 8.45
CA MET A 243 -3.11 5.55 9.25
C MET A 243 -3.28 6.93 9.90
N GLN A 244 -2.25 7.80 9.92
CA GLN A 244 -2.31 9.05 10.69
C GLN A 244 -3.43 10.00 10.25
N ASP A 245 -3.80 9.97 8.98
CA ASP A 245 -4.82 10.82 8.39
C ASP A 245 -6.20 10.15 8.33
N PHE A 246 -6.35 8.94 8.87
CA PHE A 246 -7.62 8.23 8.87
C PHE A 246 -8.65 8.91 9.78
N THR A 247 -9.86 9.01 9.27
CA THR A 247 -11.01 9.57 9.99
C THR A 247 -11.89 8.50 10.62
N VAL A 248 -11.94 7.30 9.99
CA VAL A 248 -12.66 6.13 10.49
C VAL A 248 -11.77 5.38 11.48
N CYS A 249 -12.29 5.04 12.65
CA CYS A 249 -11.58 4.40 13.76
C CYS A 249 -10.34 5.20 14.22
N LYS A 250 -10.45 6.52 14.23
CA LYS A 250 -9.33 7.42 14.58
C LYS A 250 -8.78 7.18 16.00
N GLU A 251 -9.65 6.83 16.94
CA GLU A 251 -9.21 6.54 18.31
C GLU A 251 -8.47 5.19 18.36
N ALA A 252 -8.96 4.16 17.67
CA ALA A 252 -8.26 2.88 17.56
C ALA A 252 -6.83 3.06 16.98
N VAL A 253 -6.65 3.91 15.97
CA VAL A 253 -5.30 4.22 15.42
C VAL A 253 -4.35 4.75 16.49
N LYS A 254 -4.81 5.69 17.33
CA LYS A 254 -3.98 6.23 18.43
C LYS A 254 -3.67 5.18 19.50
N LEU A 255 -4.67 4.34 19.81
CA LEU A 255 -4.54 3.27 20.80
C LEU A 255 -3.60 2.16 20.32
N LEU A 256 -3.62 1.81 19.02
CA LEU A 256 -2.63 0.91 18.41
C LEU A 256 -1.21 1.42 18.61
N GLY A 257 -0.96 2.72 18.39
CA GLY A 257 0.34 3.33 18.64
C GLY A 257 0.78 3.26 20.10
N LYS A 258 -0.15 3.36 21.06
CA LYS A 258 0.16 3.17 22.50
C LYS A 258 0.43 1.69 22.81
N LEU A 259 -0.33 0.78 22.23
CA LEU A 259 -0.20 -0.67 22.46
C LEU A 259 1.18 -1.17 22.04
N THR A 260 1.71 -0.72 20.90
CA THR A 260 3.05 -1.09 20.41
C THR A 260 4.20 -0.63 21.31
N GLN A 261 3.99 0.34 22.20
CA GLN A 261 5.02 0.86 23.13
C GLN A 261 5.07 0.10 24.46
N LEU A 262 4.12 -0.80 24.70
CA LEU A 262 4.04 -1.56 25.95
C LEU A 262 4.75 -2.91 25.83
N ASN A 263 5.54 -3.26 26.84
CA ASN A 263 6.08 -4.62 26.99
C ASN A 263 5.09 -5.54 27.73
N GLU A 264 5.38 -6.83 27.77
CA GLU A 264 4.49 -7.84 28.35
C GLU A 264 4.33 -7.74 29.88
N SER A 265 5.19 -6.99 30.59
CA SER A 265 4.98 -6.72 32.02
C SER A 265 3.78 -5.81 32.29
N LYS A 266 3.22 -5.16 31.26
CA LYS A 266 2.07 -4.29 31.29
C LYS A 266 0.82 -4.94 30.70
N HIS A 267 0.69 -6.26 30.90
CA HIS A 267 -0.37 -7.06 30.28
C HIS A 267 -1.79 -6.58 30.58
N GLU A 268 -2.08 -6.10 31.81
CA GLU A 268 -3.39 -5.53 32.15
C GLU A 268 -3.70 -4.30 31.28
N LYS A 269 -2.71 -3.42 31.09
CA LYS A 269 -2.89 -2.25 30.25
C LYS A 269 -3.01 -2.59 28.76
N LYS A 270 -2.32 -3.64 28.29
CA LYS A 270 -2.49 -4.15 26.93
C LYS A 270 -3.91 -4.69 26.72
N LEU A 271 -4.46 -5.45 27.69
CA LEU A 271 -5.86 -5.92 27.64
C LEU A 271 -6.84 -4.76 27.51
N GLU A 272 -6.72 -3.74 28.36
CA GLU A 272 -7.58 -2.54 28.28
C GLU A 272 -7.50 -1.87 26.90
N LEU A 273 -6.32 -1.78 26.32
CA LEU A 273 -6.13 -1.19 24.99
C LEU A 273 -6.73 -2.06 23.89
N ILE A 274 -6.54 -3.38 23.95
CA ILE A 274 -7.13 -4.34 23.03
C ILE A 274 -8.65 -4.21 23.01
N GLU A 275 -9.29 -4.19 24.19
CA GLU A 275 -10.75 -4.03 24.30
C GLU A 275 -11.22 -2.66 23.78
N SER A 276 -10.48 -1.59 24.08
CA SER A 276 -10.84 -0.24 23.61
C SER A 276 -10.71 -0.11 22.09
N ILE A 277 -9.67 -0.70 21.48
CA ILE A 277 -9.51 -0.74 20.02
C ILE A 277 -10.63 -1.56 19.38
N SER A 278 -10.93 -2.73 19.96
CA SER A 278 -12.00 -3.61 19.49
C SER A 278 -13.35 -2.91 19.51
N MET A 279 -13.66 -2.18 20.60
CA MET A 279 -14.90 -1.42 20.74
C MET A 279 -15.03 -0.30 19.72
N ASP A 280 -13.95 0.43 19.40
CA ASP A 280 -13.99 1.48 18.36
C ASP A 280 -14.29 0.89 16.96
N ILE A 281 -13.71 -0.26 16.63
CA ILE A 281 -14.03 -1.00 15.40
C ILE A 281 -15.50 -1.48 15.42
N ILE A 282 -15.99 -2.06 16.52
CA ILE A 282 -17.38 -2.51 16.67
C ILE A 282 -18.37 -1.36 16.48
N ASN A 283 -18.08 -0.21 17.06
CA ASN A 283 -18.91 0.99 16.90
C ASN A 283 -19.02 1.40 15.44
N GLU A 284 -17.91 1.37 14.71
CA GLU A 284 -17.91 1.67 13.27
C GLU A 284 -18.71 0.64 12.47
N LEU A 285 -18.54 -0.67 12.74
CA LEU A 285 -19.30 -1.73 12.08
C LEU A 285 -20.81 -1.57 12.33
N THR A 286 -21.19 -1.18 13.54
CA THR A 286 -22.58 -0.95 13.92
C THR A 286 -23.13 0.30 13.24
N SER A 287 -22.36 1.38 13.18
CA SER A 287 -22.75 2.63 12.51
C SER A 287 -23.04 2.43 11.01
N ARG A 288 -22.30 1.50 10.37
CA ARG A 288 -22.52 1.09 8.98
C ARG A 288 -23.68 0.11 8.80
N THR A 289 -24.33 -0.33 9.87
CA THR A 289 -25.32 -1.42 9.84
C THR A 289 -24.74 -2.75 9.30
N TRP A 290 -23.43 -2.93 9.44
CA TRP A 290 -22.77 -4.17 9.06
C TRP A 290 -22.78 -5.20 10.19
N SER A 291 -23.04 -4.74 11.42
CA SER A 291 -23.19 -5.61 12.58
C SER A 291 -24.20 -5.06 13.57
N TRP A 292 -24.62 -5.89 14.52
CA TRP A 292 -25.61 -5.60 15.56
C TRP A 292 -25.38 -6.46 16.80
N GLY A 293 -26.14 -6.20 17.86
CA GLY A 293 -26.07 -6.93 19.14
C GLY A 293 -25.25 -6.18 20.19
N TYR A 294 -25.07 -6.83 21.35
CA TYR A 294 -24.42 -6.25 22.53
C TYR A 294 -23.09 -6.95 22.87
N SER A 295 -22.57 -7.82 22.00
CA SER A 295 -21.28 -8.46 22.20
C SER A 295 -20.16 -7.41 22.11
N ASP A 296 -19.16 -7.54 22.97
CA ASP A 296 -17.89 -6.81 22.89
C ASP A 296 -16.79 -7.58 22.14
N TYR A 297 -17.15 -8.78 21.64
CA TYR A 297 -16.21 -9.69 20.97
C TYR A 297 -16.27 -9.56 19.44
N LEU A 298 -15.18 -9.10 18.85
CA LEU A 298 -15.06 -8.85 17.39
C LEU A 298 -15.47 -10.03 16.51
N LEU A 299 -15.21 -11.28 16.95
CA LEU A 299 -15.59 -12.46 16.16
C LEU A 299 -17.12 -12.59 16.01
N ASP A 300 -17.91 -12.17 16.98
CA ASP A 300 -19.35 -12.23 16.84
C ASP A 300 -19.86 -11.19 15.82
N HIS A 301 -19.23 -10.01 15.81
CA HIS A 301 -19.48 -8.99 14.79
C HIS A 301 -19.02 -9.44 13.39
N ALA A 302 -17.88 -10.14 13.30
CA ALA A 302 -17.43 -10.75 12.07
C ALA A 302 -18.46 -11.76 11.49
N LYS A 303 -19.06 -12.60 12.36
CA LYS A 303 -20.14 -13.52 11.95
C LYS A 303 -21.38 -12.75 11.46
N ASN A 304 -21.74 -11.64 12.10
CA ASN A 304 -22.86 -10.80 11.65
C ASN A 304 -22.60 -10.27 10.23
N ILE A 305 -21.39 -9.77 9.94
CA ILE A 305 -21.02 -9.29 8.61
C ILE A 305 -21.18 -10.40 7.57
N MET A 306 -20.79 -11.64 7.87
CA MET A 306 -20.94 -12.77 6.95
C MET A 306 -22.39 -12.98 6.52
N THR A 307 -23.38 -12.68 7.38
CA THR A 307 -24.80 -12.88 7.06
C THR A 307 -25.39 -11.83 6.11
N ILE A 308 -24.72 -10.70 5.93
CA ILE A 308 -25.14 -9.60 5.06
C ILE A 308 -24.34 -9.49 3.76
N ILE A 309 -23.46 -10.43 3.50
CA ILE A 309 -22.72 -10.49 2.20
C ILE A 309 -23.71 -10.92 1.12
N PRO A 310 -23.93 -10.09 0.07
CA PRO A 310 -24.91 -10.40 -0.97
C PRO A 310 -24.50 -11.60 -1.83
N ASP A 311 -23.22 -11.77 -2.09
CA ASP A 311 -22.69 -12.90 -2.86
C ASP A 311 -22.72 -14.18 -2.02
N ARG A 312 -23.49 -15.18 -2.50
CA ARG A 312 -23.73 -16.44 -1.75
C ARG A 312 -22.48 -17.31 -1.67
N GLU A 313 -21.62 -17.28 -2.68
CA GLU A 313 -20.38 -18.05 -2.70
C GLU A 313 -19.43 -17.48 -1.65
N ILE A 314 -19.17 -16.17 -1.69
CA ILE A 314 -18.32 -15.48 -0.71
C ILE A 314 -18.89 -15.62 0.72
N ALA A 315 -20.21 -15.52 0.88
CA ALA A 315 -20.89 -15.68 2.18
C ALA A 315 -20.72 -17.11 2.75
N SER A 316 -20.52 -18.11 1.90
CA SER A 316 -20.33 -19.51 2.32
C SER A 316 -18.91 -19.83 2.80
N TRP A 317 -17.94 -18.97 2.52
CA TRP A 317 -16.56 -19.19 2.94
C TRP A 317 -16.40 -19.15 4.47
N ASN A 318 -15.40 -19.87 4.98
CA ASN A 318 -15.07 -19.75 6.39
C ASN A 318 -14.74 -18.29 6.75
N VAL A 319 -15.19 -17.83 7.94
CA VAL A 319 -15.05 -16.42 8.37
C VAL A 319 -13.60 -15.93 8.31
N PHE A 320 -12.61 -16.79 8.50
CA PHE A 320 -11.19 -16.45 8.50
C PHE A 320 -10.54 -16.41 7.12
N VAL A 321 -11.19 -16.90 6.06
CA VAL A 321 -10.65 -16.81 4.69
C VAL A 321 -10.61 -15.36 4.23
N GLY A 322 -9.51 -14.93 3.59
CA GLY A 322 -9.33 -13.57 3.05
C GLY A 322 -8.83 -12.56 4.07
N GLU A 323 -8.27 -13.00 5.19
CA GLU A 323 -7.48 -12.13 6.07
C GLU A 323 -6.18 -11.67 5.41
N ASP A 324 -5.64 -10.54 5.86
CA ASP A 324 -4.39 -9.95 5.36
C ASP A 324 -3.24 -10.08 6.36
#